data_f9a7672cfcc281db8c75e7106ee42ff4
#
_entry.id   f9a7672cfcc281db8c75e7106ee42ff4
#
_cell.length_a   1.000
_cell.length_b   1.000
_cell.length_c   1.000
_cell.angle_alpha   90.00
_cell.angle_beta   90.00
_cell.angle_gamma   90.00
#
_symmetry.space_group_name_H-M   'P 1'
#
loop_
_entity.id
_entity.type
_entity.pdbx_description
1 polymer ?
#
loop_
_entity_poly.entity_id
_entity_poly.type
_entity_poly.pdbx_seq_one_letter_code
_entity_poly.pdbx_strand_id
1 'polypeptide(L)'
;MKTNVKQATVFTHEGAPSVSVSAAKELRRTVMANMLFEDTFYESGVDSATRMATLIKSVPFPEAAQIAIDAREKMKLRHAPLFLVREMLRLHKGRQMGDLIARVIQRPDECGELLAMYWKDKKDAPLTAQLKVGLARALKKFNEYQLAKWNKDGAVKLRDVLFLSHARPKDEAQKALFDKLAANTLATPDTWEVALSEGADKKATFERLMEEKKLGALALLRNLRGMLAAGVSEDAIRASLASMKAERVLPFRFISAAKYAPRLEDALEQAMFRCLAEVPKLPGKTALLIDHSASMQQAVSAKSEITRFDAAAALAMILRETAERCRVFTFSDRMVEVPPRRGFALVQAVREVINPAYTLLGAAVKKIYEIYPECDRILVVTDEQSADRPPHPQGLGYIINVGGYQNGIAYGPWISIDGWSEAVLDWVRASEEAESQ
;
A
#
# COMPACT_ATOMS: atom_id res chain seq x y z
N MET A 1 19.43 39.74 10.88
CA MET A 1 19.82 38.92 12.03
C MET A 1 19.48 37.48 11.70
N LYS A 2 20.49 36.61 11.50
CA LYS A 2 20.27 35.15 11.38
C LYS A 2 20.18 34.62 12.81
N THR A 3 18.96 34.37 13.28
CA THR A 3 18.75 33.68 14.52
C THR A 3 19.14 32.21 14.32
N ASN A 4 20.27 31.81 14.89
CA ASN A 4 20.63 30.39 15.08
C ASN A 4 19.64 29.78 16.07
N VAL A 5 18.47 29.41 15.61
CA VAL A 5 17.60 28.53 16.37
C VAL A 5 18.27 27.16 16.32
N LYS A 6 18.87 26.72 17.42
CA LYS A 6 19.30 25.33 17.58
C LYS A 6 18.05 24.46 17.41
N GLN A 7 17.94 23.77 16.27
CA GLN A 7 16.94 22.74 16.14
C GLN A 7 17.16 21.72 17.26
N ALA A 8 16.10 21.41 18.01
CA ALA A 8 16.17 20.38 19.03
C ALA A 8 16.59 19.07 18.34
N THR A 9 17.59 18.41 18.92
CA THR A 9 18.02 17.10 18.43
C THR A 9 16.88 16.11 18.73
N VAL A 10 16.28 15.55 17.69
CA VAL A 10 15.29 14.47 17.77
C VAL A 10 16.02 13.13 17.60
N PHE A 11 15.50 12.10 18.22
CA PHE A 11 16.09 10.77 18.18
C PHE A 11 15.07 9.75 17.62
N THR A 12 15.57 8.69 17.00
CA THR A 12 14.79 7.50 16.66
C THR A 12 14.34 6.80 17.96
N HIS A 13 13.42 5.85 17.87
CA HIS A 13 13.05 5.03 19.02
C HIS A 13 14.22 4.20 19.55
N GLU A 14 15.21 3.86 18.73
CA GLU A 14 16.43 3.15 19.15
C GLU A 14 17.61 4.08 19.51
N GLY A 15 17.40 5.40 19.46
CA GLY A 15 18.30 6.39 20.04
C GLY A 15 19.30 7.04 19.08
N ALA A 16 19.26 6.80 17.77
CA ALA A 16 20.11 7.52 16.81
C ALA A 16 19.67 8.98 16.67
N PRO A 17 20.61 9.93 16.53
CA PRO A 17 20.27 11.32 16.20
C PRO A 17 19.50 11.39 14.87
N SER A 18 18.35 12.04 14.92
CA SER A 18 17.45 12.23 13.78
C SER A 18 17.31 13.72 13.47
N VAL A 19 16.71 14.03 12.32
CA VAL A 19 16.42 15.41 11.89
C VAL A 19 14.91 15.56 11.77
N SER A 20 14.36 16.65 12.28
CA SER A 20 12.96 17.03 12.05
C SER A 20 12.72 17.21 10.52
N VAL A 21 11.72 16.54 10.00
CA VAL A 21 11.26 16.72 8.61
C VAL A 21 10.16 17.78 8.52
N SER A 22 9.87 18.25 7.31
CA SER A 22 8.72 19.15 7.11
C SER A 22 7.40 18.41 7.44
N ALA A 23 6.39 19.17 7.86
CA ALA A 23 5.06 18.61 8.14
C ALA A 23 4.49 17.82 6.96
N ALA A 24 4.75 18.25 5.72
CA ALA A 24 4.32 17.53 4.52
C ALA A 24 5.03 16.18 4.38
N LYS A 25 6.34 16.12 4.62
CA LYS A 25 7.11 14.87 4.57
C LYS A 25 6.70 13.92 5.69
N GLU A 26 6.48 14.43 6.89
CA GLU A 26 6.00 13.63 8.02
C GLU A 26 4.58 13.10 7.77
N LEU A 27 3.68 13.94 7.24
CA LEU A 27 2.34 13.52 6.84
C LEU A 27 2.40 12.39 5.79
N ARG A 28 3.25 12.57 4.77
CA ARG A 28 3.44 11.56 3.72
C ARG A 28 3.91 10.23 4.30
N ARG A 29 4.95 10.23 5.14
CA ARG A 29 5.47 9.02 5.81
C ARG A 29 4.37 8.31 6.58
N THR A 30 3.65 9.05 7.43
CA THR A 30 2.58 8.49 8.27
C THR A 30 1.46 7.87 7.43
N VAL A 31 1.04 8.54 6.35
CA VAL A 31 -0.04 8.08 5.48
C VAL A 31 0.35 6.86 4.64
N MET A 32 1.57 6.86 4.08
CA MET A 32 1.98 5.85 3.09
C MET A 32 2.38 4.52 3.72
N ALA A 33 2.92 4.53 4.93
CA ALA A 33 3.49 3.35 5.57
C ALA A 33 2.60 2.71 6.64
N ASN A 34 1.49 3.35 7.04
CA ASN A 34 0.63 2.85 8.11
C ASN A 34 -0.80 2.57 7.63
N MET A 35 -1.45 1.60 8.28
CA MET A 35 -2.89 1.40 8.18
C MET A 35 -3.61 2.31 9.18
N LEU A 36 -4.65 3.00 8.72
CA LEU A 36 -5.39 3.96 9.54
C LEU A 36 -6.02 3.26 10.78
N PHE A 37 -5.80 3.82 11.96
CA PHE A 37 -6.26 3.32 13.27
C PHE A 37 -5.73 1.94 13.66
N GLU A 38 -4.68 1.45 13.05
CA GLU A 38 -4.00 0.23 13.47
C GLU A 38 -2.69 0.55 14.21
N ASP A 39 -2.43 -0.19 15.29
CA ASP A 39 -1.23 -0.02 16.10
C ASP A 39 0.02 -0.48 15.34
N THR A 40 1.13 0.20 15.61
CA THR A 40 2.46 -0.18 15.16
C THR A 40 3.33 -0.54 16.35
N PHE A 41 4.56 -0.99 16.13
CA PHE A 41 5.45 -1.43 17.22
C PHE A 41 5.69 -0.32 18.27
N TYR A 42 5.87 0.91 17.83
CA TYR A 42 6.21 2.05 18.68
C TYR A 42 5.07 3.07 18.85
N GLU A 43 3.96 2.96 18.11
CA GLU A 43 2.91 3.99 18.08
C GLU A 43 1.52 3.38 17.96
N SER A 44 0.54 3.89 18.71
CA SER A 44 -0.84 3.47 18.56
C SER A 44 -1.48 4.02 17.28
N GLY A 45 -2.47 3.31 16.76
CA GLY A 45 -3.21 3.77 15.58
C GLY A 45 -4.03 5.05 15.83
N VAL A 46 -4.43 5.29 17.09
CA VAL A 46 -5.11 6.53 17.48
C VAL A 46 -4.13 7.71 17.48
N ASP A 47 -2.91 7.51 17.98
CA ASP A 47 -1.86 8.55 17.97
C ASP A 47 -1.45 8.89 16.54
N SER A 48 -1.26 7.87 15.69
CA SER A 48 -0.96 8.04 14.27
C SER A 48 -2.05 8.84 13.54
N ALA A 49 -3.32 8.52 13.75
CA ALA A 49 -4.44 9.26 13.17
C ALA A 49 -4.53 10.71 13.70
N THR A 50 -4.28 10.91 14.99
CA THR A 50 -4.24 12.24 15.64
C THR A 50 -3.11 13.08 15.06
N ARG A 51 -1.94 12.47 14.86
CA ARG A 51 -0.79 13.11 14.21
C ARG A 51 -1.11 13.52 12.78
N MET A 52 -1.73 12.64 11.96
CA MET A 52 -2.19 13.01 10.60
C MET A 52 -3.13 14.23 10.63
N ALA A 53 -4.13 14.23 11.54
CA ALA A 53 -5.09 15.34 11.68
C ALA A 53 -4.43 16.66 12.15
N THR A 54 -3.33 16.58 12.87
CA THR A 54 -2.56 17.75 13.31
C THR A 54 -1.67 18.28 12.19
N LEU A 55 -0.92 17.41 11.53
CA LEU A 55 0.01 17.77 10.47
C LEU A 55 -0.71 18.42 9.28
N ILE A 56 -1.89 17.92 8.92
CA ILE A 56 -2.63 18.45 7.76
C ILE A 56 -3.01 19.92 7.90
N LYS A 57 -3.07 20.45 9.13
CA LYS A 57 -3.33 21.86 9.39
C LYS A 57 -2.18 22.77 8.94
N SER A 58 -0.96 22.22 8.92
CA SER A 58 0.27 22.93 8.58
C SER A 58 0.73 22.67 7.14
N VAL A 59 0.10 21.71 6.44
CA VAL A 59 0.47 21.36 5.07
C VAL A 59 -0.40 22.11 4.07
N PRO A 60 0.18 22.80 3.07
CA PRO A 60 -0.59 23.47 2.02
C PRO A 60 -1.54 22.50 1.29
N PHE A 61 -2.72 23.01 0.94
CA PHE A 61 -3.74 22.20 0.26
C PHE A 61 -3.23 21.40 -0.95
N PRO A 62 -2.45 21.95 -1.88
CA PRO A 62 -1.96 21.20 -3.04
C PRO A 62 -1.09 20.00 -2.65
N GLU A 63 -0.23 20.16 -1.64
CA GLU A 63 0.64 19.09 -1.15
C GLU A 63 -0.15 18.00 -0.43
N ALA A 64 -1.08 18.39 0.46
CA ALA A 64 -1.96 17.46 1.17
C ALA A 64 -2.86 16.68 0.19
N ALA A 65 -3.38 17.35 -0.84
CA ALA A 65 -4.17 16.74 -1.89
C ALA A 65 -3.34 15.74 -2.70
N GLN A 66 -2.09 16.07 -3.05
CA GLN A 66 -1.20 15.17 -3.77
C GLN A 66 -0.85 13.93 -2.92
N ILE A 67 -0.63 14.09 -1.61
CA ILE A 67 -0.42 12.96 -0.69
C ILE A 67 -1.64 12.02 -0.69
N ALA A 68 -2.85 12.55 -0.60
CA ALA A 68 -4.07 11.75 -0.63
C ALA A 68 -4.23 10.99 -1.97
N ILE A 69 -3.91 11.64 -3.08
CA ILE A 69 -3.94 11.05 -4.42
C ILE A 69 -2.90 9.94 -4.55
N ASP A 70 -1.65 10.20 -4.18
CA ASP A 70 -0.57 9.20 -4.25
C ASP A 70 -0.88 7.99 -3.37
N ALA A 71 -1.37 8.22 -2.15
CA ALA A 71 -1.80 7.15 -1.25
C ALA A 71 -2.90 6.27 -1.88
N ARG A 72 -3.83 6.88 -2.60
CA ARG A 72 -4.93 6.16 -3.26
C ARG A 72 -4.51 5.48 -4.56
N GLU A 73 -3.84 6.20 -5.44
CA GLU A 73 -3.57 5.75 -6.81
C GLU A 73 -2.31 4.89 -6.91
N LYS A 74 -1.23 5.26 -6.18
CA LYS A 74 0.05 4.54 -6.20
C LYS A 74 0.13 3.47 -5.13
N MET A 75 -0.13 3.82 -3.86
CA MET A 75 -0.04 2.89 -2.74
C MET A 75 -1.29 2.03 -2.53
N LYS A 76 -2.36 2.25 -3.30
CA LYS A 76 -3.63 1.51 -3.25
C LYS A 76 -4.30 1.50 -1.86
N LEU A 77 -3.92 2.43 -0.99
CA LEU A 77 -4.52 2.59 0.33
C LEU A 77 -5.98 3.03 0.20
N ARG A 78 -6.80 2.64 1.17
CA ARG A 78 -8.25 2.89 1.13
C ARG A 78 -8.69 3.93 2.16
N HIS A 79 -8.43 3.67 3.43
CA HIS A 79 -8.99 4.46 4.52
C HIS A 79 -8.20 5.73 4.81
N ALA A 80 -6.87 5.68 4.76
CA ALA A 80 -6.03 6.85 5.01
C ALA A 80 -6.30 8.02 4.03
N PRO A 81 -6.42 7.81 2.70
CA PRO A 81 -6.82 8.89 1.79
C PRO A 81 -8.19 9.48 2.07
N LEU A 82 -9.18 8.64 2.44
CA LEU A 82 -10.53 9.13 2.82
C LEU A 82 -10.47 9.95 4.11
N PHE A 83 -9.67 9.53 5.08
CA PHE A 83 -9.45 10.27 6.31
C PHE A 83 -8.80 11.64 6.05
N LEU A 84 -7.76 11.70 5.19
CA LEU A 84 -7.17 12.98 4.79
C LEU A 84 -8.20 13.91 4.14
N VAL A 85 -9.01 13.39 3.22
CA VAL A 85 -10.07 14.16 2.57
C VAL A 85 -11.06 14.70 3.61
N ARG A 86 -11.46 13.88 4.59
CA ARG A 86 -12.32 14.29 5.69
C ARG A 86 -11.72 15.43 6.50
N GLU A 87 -10.44 15.36 6.86
CA GLU A 87 -9.76 16.43 7.61
C GLU A 87 -9.62 17.71 6.77
N MET A 88 -9.28 17.56 5.48
CA MET A 88 -9.18 18.69 4.56
C MET A 88 -10.53 19.40 4.35
N LEU A 89 -11.66 18.68 4.37
CA LEU A 89 -13.00 19.27 4.28
C LEU A 89 -13.31 20.24 5.43
N ARG A 90 -12.67 20.07 6.57
CA ARG A 90 -12.81 20.98 7.72
C ARG A 90 -12.05 22.26 7.56
N LEU A 91 -10.96 22.22 6.80
CA LEU A 91 -10.00 23.32 6.64
C LEU A 91 -10.22 24.12 5.36
N HIS A 92 -10.72 23.46 4.30
CA HIS A 92 -10.78 24.03 2.95
C HIS A 92 -12.20 24.00 2.38
N LYS A 93 -12.65 25.14 1.84
CA LYS A 93 -13.98 25.31 1.24
C LYS A 93 -13.95 25.50 -0.28
N GLY A 94 -12.75 25.45 -0.89
CA GLY A 94 -12.55 25.70 -2.32
C GLY A 94 -13.11 24.59 -3.22
N ARG A 95 -13.40 24.93 -4.47
CA ARG A 95 -13.95 24.00 -5.48
C ARG A 95 -13.10 22.76 -5.71
N GLN A 96 -11.78 22.88 -5.52
CA GLN A 96 -10.80 21.81 -5.65
C GLN A 96 -11.09 20.60 -4.73
N MET A 97 -11.78 20.82 -3.60
CA MET A 97 -12.18 19.72 -2.71
C MET A 97 -13.12 18.72 -3.39
N GLY A 98 -14.07 19.20 -4.20
CA GLY A 98 -14.98 18.32 -4.94
C GLY A 98 -14.24 17.43 -5.95
N ASP A 99 -13.22 17.98 -6.62
CA ASP A 99 -12.39 17.21 -7.56
C ASP A 99 -11.53 16.19 -6.83
N LEU A 100 -10.91 16.56 -5.72
CA LEU A 100 -10.13 15.67 -4.87
C LEU A 100 -10.96 14.50 -4.36
N ILE A 101 -12.15 14.75 -3.82
CA ILE A 101 -13.09 13.70 -3.34
C ILE A 101 -13.40 12.74 -4.47
N ALA A 102 -13.79 13.27 -5.64
CA ALA A 102 -14.12 12.44 -6.78
C ALA A 102 -12.94 11.61 -7.27
N ARG A 103 -11.71 12.09 -7.14
CA ARG A 103 -10.50 11.40 -7.55
C ARG A 103 -10.10 10.29 -6.56
N VAL A 104 -10.15 10.57 -5.27
CA VAL A 104 -9.79 9.63 -4.21
C VAL A 104 -10.77 8.47 -4.12
N ILE A 105 -12.07 8.71 -4.29
CA ILE A 105 -13.08 7.66 -4.30
C ILE A 105 -12.95 6.85 -5.60
N GLN A 106 -12.58 5.58 -5.48
CA GLN A 106 -12.41 4.65 -6.60
C GLN A 106 -13.33 3.42 -6.52
N ARG A 107 -14.10 3.29 -5.43
CA ARG A 107 -15.10 2.24 -5.25
C ARG A 107 -16.41 2.86 -4.75
N PRO A 108 -17.56 2.31 -5.14
CA PRO A 108 -18.87 2.85 -4.73
C PRO A 108 -19.03 2.95 -3.21
N ASP A 109 -18.67 1.92 -2.45
CA ASP A 109 -18.81 1.86 -0.99
C ASP A 109 -18.00 2.94 -0.26
N GLU A 110 -16.92 3.44 -0.85
CA GLU A 110 -16.10 4.53 -0.28
C GLU A 110 -16.88 5.85 -0.18
N CYS A 111 -17.93 6.03 -0.97
CA CYS A 111 -18.83 7.18 -0.81
C CYS A 111 -19.54 7.16 0.54
N GLY A 112 -20.09 6.00 0.92
CA GLY A 112 -20.76 5.82 2.22
C GLY A 112 -19.78 5.87 3.39
N GLU A 113 -18.57 5.29 3.20
CA GLU A 113 -17.51 5.33 4.20
C GLU A 113 -17.03 6.76 4.49
N LEU A 114 -16.84 7.58 3.45
CA LEU A 114 -16.47 8.98 3.64
C LEU A 114 -17.53 9.74 4.42
N LEU A 115 -18.83 9.52 4.14
CA LEU A 115 -19.91 10.12 4.90
C LEU A 115 -19.94 9.63 6.36
N ALA A 116 -19.76 8.34 6.58
CA ALA A 116 -19.68 7.79 7.94
C ALA A 116 -18.49 8.40 8.72
N MET A 117 -17.33 8.55 8.09
CA MET A 117 -16.19 9.26 8.69
C MET A 117 -16.47 10.75 8.94
N TYR A 118 -17.18 11.41 8.03
CA TYR A 118 -17.54 12.82 8.16
C TYR A 118 -18.45 13.07 9.37
N TRP A 119 -19.39 12.16 9.63
CA TRP A 119 -20.34 12.25 10.73
C TRP A 119 -19.85 11.64 12.04
N LYS A 120 -18.66 11.02 12.07
CA LYS A 120 -18.15 10.35 13.28
C LYS A 120 -18.12 11.25 14.51
N ASP A 121 -17.73 12.53 14.36
CA ASP A 121 -17.60 13.45 15.50
C ASP A 121 -18.89 14.26 15.77
N LYS A 122 -19.70 14.45 14.75
CA LYS A 122 -20.98 15.16 14.85
C LYS A 122 -22.00 14.50 13.93
N LYS A 123 -22.83 13.67 14.52
CA LYS A 123 -23.91 12.99 13.81
C LYS A 123 -24.81 14.02 13.13
N ASP A 124 -25.22 13.71 11.91
CA ASP A 124 -26.12 14.53 11.07
C ASP A 124 -25.64 15.96 10.81
N ALA A 125 -24.33 16.23 10.90
CA ALA A 125 -23.76 17.52 10.52
C ALA A 125 -24.10 17.83 9.04
N PRO A 126 -24.51 19.09 8.72
CA PRO A 126 -24.81 19.47 7.34
C PRO A 126 -23.65 19.19 6.39
N LEU A 127 -23.95 18.58 5.26
CA LEU A 127 -22.93 18.29 4.24
C LEU A 127 -22.51 19.59 3.54
N THR A 128 -21.21 19.82 3.46
CA THR A 128 -20.67 20.96 2.71
C THR A 128 -20.98 20.83 1.21
N ALA A 129 -21.09 21.97 0.51
CA ALA A 129 -21.35 21.97 -0.93
C ALA A 129 -20.29 21.15 -1.71
N GLN A 130 -19.01 21.22 -1.30
CA GLN A 130 -17.93 20.50 -1.97
C GLN A 130 -17.97 18.99 -1.71
N LEU A 131 -18.42 18.57 -0.52
CA LEU A 131 -18.65 17.15 -0.23
C LEU A 131 -19.77 16.59 -1.13
N LYS A 132 -20.89 17.30 -1.25
CA LYS A 132 -21.98 16.91 -2.16
C LYS A 132 -21.52 16.81 -3.61
N VAL A 133 -20.81 17.83 -4.10
CA VAL A 133 -20.28 17.85 -5.47
C VAL A 133 -19.30 16.70 -5.71
N GLY A 134 -18.40 16.44 -4.78
CA GLY A 134 -17.41 15.35 -4.90
C GLY A 134 -18.05 13.99 -4.93
N LEU A 135 -19.02 13.72 -4.03
CA LEU A 135 -19.78 12.47 -3.99
C LEU A 135 -20.61 12.28 -5.26
N ALA A 136 -21.30 13.33 -5.74
CA ALA A 136 -22.06 13.28 -6.98
C ALA A 136 -21.19 12.96 -8.19
N ARG A 137 -19.99 13.56 -8.28
CA ARG A 137 -19.00 13.25 -9.34
C ARG A 137 -18.46 11.83 -9.22
N ALA A 138 -18.19 11.36 -8.00
CA ALA A 138 -17.72 10.00 -7.75
C ALA A 138 -18.76 8.96 -8.20
N LEU A 139 -20.03 9.11 -7.84
CA LEU A 139 -21.11 8.20 -8.24
C LEU A 139 -21.23 8.05 -9.76
N LYS A 140 -20.99 9.12 -10.51
CA LYS A 140 -21.07 9.11 -11.99
C LYS A 140 -20.01 8.27 -12.67
N LYS A 141 -18.96 7.86 -11.99
CA LYS A 141 -17.88 7.03 -12.53
C LYS A 141 -18.23 5.56 -12.62
N PHE A 142 -19.23 5.11 -11.84
CA PHE A 142 -19.49 3.70 -11.64
C PHE A 142 -20.59 3.17 -12.57
N ASN A 143 -20.38 1.98 -13.10
CA ASN A 143 -21.38 1.24 -13.86
C ASN A 143 -22.29 0.41 -12.94
N GLU A 144 -23.33 -0.25 -13.53
CA GLU A 144 -24.29 -1.05 -12.77
C GLU A 144 -23.64 -2.17 -11.98
N TYR A 145 -22.70 -2.91 -12.60
CA TYR A 145 -21.99 -3.99 -11.93
C TYR A 145 -21.21 -3.49 -10.69
N GLN A 146 -20.49 -2.38 -10.83
CA GLN A 146 -19.74 -1.80 -9.72
C GLN A 146 -20.66 -1.34 -8.59
N LEU A 147 -21.75 -0.63 -8.93
CA LEU A 147 -22.74 -0.21 -7.92
C LEU A 147 -23.37 -1.40 -7.22
N ALA A 148 -23.83 -2.40 -7.95
CA ALA A 148 -24.46 -3.60 -7.40
C ALA A 148 -23.50 -4.40 -6.50
N LYS A 149 -22.25 -4.60 -6.94
CA LYS A 149 -21.22 -5.33 -6.17
C LYS A 149 -20.95 -4.70 -4.81
N TRP A 150 -21.01 -3.38 -4.73
CA TRP A 150 -20.67 -2.63 -3.52
C TRP A 150 -21.88 -2.01 -2.82
N ASN A 151 -23.11 -2.30 -3.28
CA ASN A 151 -24.36 -1.89 -2.63
C ASN A 151 -24.67 -2.82 -1.45
N LYS A 152 -23.84 -2.71 -0.41
CA LYS A 152 -23.96 -3.51 0.81
C LYS A 152 -24.64 -2.70 1.90
N ASP A 153 -25.28 -3.40 2.83
CA ASP A 153 -25.77 -2.77 4.05
C ASP A 153 -24.58 -2.24 4.88
N GLY A 154 -24.68 -0.99 5.25
CA GLY A 154 -23.65 -0.27 6.00
C GLY A 154 -24.28 0.93 6.72
N ALA A 155 -23.43 1.69 7.44
CA ALA A 155 -23.88 2.89 8.16
C ALA A 155 -24.54 3.93 7.24
N VAL A 156 -24.12 3.99 5.97
CA VAL A 156 -24.68 4.86 4.94
C VAL A 156 -24.80 4.04 3.66
N LYS A 157 -26.01 3.90 3.12
CA LYS A 157 -26.27 3.15 1.88
C LYS A 157 -25.94 3.99 0.65
N LEU A 158 -25.62 3.35 -0.48
CA LEU A 158 -25.35 4.06 -1.73
C LEU A 158 -26.54 4.91 -2.22
N ARG A 159 -27.78 4.45 -2.02
CA ARG A 159 -28.98 5.24 -2.31
C ARG A 159 -29.05 6.52 -1.48
N ASP A 160 -28.61 6.47 -0.22
CA ASP A 160 -28.60 7.65 0.65
C ASP A 160 -27.56 8.66 0.15
N VAL A 161 -26.39 8.17 -0.28
CA VAL A 161 -25.38 9.02 -0.92
C VAL A 161 -25.92 9.69 -2.18
N LEU A 162 -26.68 8.96 -3.01
CA LEU A 162 -27.29 9.50 -4.23
C LEU A 162 -28.21 10.70 -3.90
N PHE A 163 -29.09 10.53 -2.91
CA PHE A 163 -30.02 11.60 -2.49
C PHE A 163 -29.31 12.76 -1.79
N LEU A 164 -28.43 12.47 -0.85
CA LEU A 164 -27.72 13.49 -0.06
C LEU A 164 -26.78 14.34 -0.92
N SER A 165 -26.15 13.75 -1.94
CA SER A 165 -25.25 14.46 -2.86
C SER A 165 -26.01 15.22 -3.95
N HIS A 166 -27.30 14.98 -4.14
CA HIS A 166 -28.10 15.49 -5.25
C HIS A 166 -27.48 15.19 -6.63
N ALA A 167 -26.94 13.98 -6.78
CA ALA A 167 -26.24 13.59 -8.00
C ALA A 167 -27.20 13.59 -9.20
N ARG A 168 -26.95 14.47 -10.17
CA ARG A 168 -27.73 14.53 -11.42
C ARG A 168 -27.09 13.63 -12.45
N PRO A 169 -27.85 12.78 -13.14
CA PRO A 169 -27.34 11.96 -14.21
C PRO A 169 -26.82 12.82 -15.38
N LYS A 170 -25.84 12.32 -16.11
CA LYS A 170 -25.28 13.01 -17.29
C LYS A 170 -26.06 12.73 -18.57
N ASP A 171 -26.76 11.58 -18.63
CA ASP A 171 -27.52 11.08 -19.75
C ASP A 171 -28.68 10.16 -19.30
N GLU A 172 -29.55 9.73 -20.21
CA GLU A 172 -30.68 8.85 -19.92
C GLU A 172 -30.26 7.46 -19.42
N ALA A 173 -29.14 6.92 -19.90
CA ALA A 173 -28.62 5.64 -19.43
C ALA A 173 -28.20 5.72 -17.96
N GLN A 174 -27.51 6.80 -17.57
CA GLN A 174 -27.14 7.03 -16.17
C GLN A 174 -28.35 7.34 -15.29
N LYS A 175 -29.40 8.01 -15.86
CA LYS A 175 -30.64 8.22 -15.15
C LYS A 175 -31.30 6.89 -14.81
N ALA A 176 -31.47 6.00 -15.79
CA ALA A 176 -32.01 4.67 -15.56
C ALA A 176 -31.19 3.88 -14.51
N LEU A 177 -29.87 4.02 -14.52
CA LEU A 177 -29.01 3.40 -13.52
C LEU A 177 -29.25 3.97 -12.11
N PHE A 178 -29.37 5.29 -11.97
CA PHE A 178 -29.67 5.93 -10.69
C PHE A 178 -31.08 5.60 -10.19
N ASP A 179 -32.05 5.48 -11.08
CA ASP A 179 -33.41 5.03 -10.74
C ASP A 179 -33.40 3.59 -10.19
N LYS A 180 -32.64 2.67 -10.81
CA LYS A 180 -32.41 1.31 -10.27
C LYS A 180 -31.73 1.33 -8.91
N LEU A 181 -30.71 2.17 -8.70
CA LEU A 181 -30.04 2.30 -7.40
C LEU A 181 -31.01 2.82 -6.32
N ALA A 182 -31.82 3.84 -6.64
CA ALA A 182 -32.81 4.42 -5.76
C ALA A 182 -33.88 3.41 -5.37
N ALA A 183 -34.38 2.63 -6.36
CA ALA A 183 -35.39 1.59 -6.17
C ALA A 183 -34.84 0.29 -5.57
N ASN A 184 -33.50 0.16 -5.40
CA ASN A 184 -32.79 -1.07 -4.99
C ASN A 184 -33.05 -2.27 -5.92
N THR A 185 -33.12 -2.00 -7.22
CA THR A 185 -33.37 -2.99 -8.29
C THR A 185 -32.17 -3.18 -9.22
N LEU A 186 -30.95 -2.90 -8.71
CA LEU A 186 -29.72 -3.21 -9.45
C LEU A 186 -29.62 -4.71 -9.71
N ALA A 187 -29.09 -5.09 -10.88
CA ALA A 187 -28.88 -6.47 -11.22
C ALA A 187 -27.90 -7.15 -10.24
N THR A 188 -28.25 -8.34 -9.77
CA THR A 188 -27.38 -9.11 -8.87
C THR A 188 -26.06 -9.44 -9.59
N PRO A 189 -24.90 -9.04 -9.06
CA PRO A 189 -23.63 -9.28 -9.72
C PRO A 189 -23.21 -10.75 -9.61
N ASP A 190 -22.82 -11.35 -10.72
CA ASP A 190 -22.27 -12.72 -10.74
C ASP A 190 -20.86 -12.73 -10.17
N THR A 191 -20.77 -12.85 -8.85
CA THR A 191 -19.51 -12.92 -8.10
C THR A 191 -19.52 -14.07 -7.12
N TRP A 192 -18.34 -14.55 -6.75
CA TRP A 192 -18.22 -15.63 -5.76
C TRP A 192 -18.80 -15.20 -4.40
N GLU A 193 -18.69 -13.92 -4.02
CA GLU A 193 -19.26 -13.40 -2.75
C GLU A 193 -20.78 -13.54 -2.73
N VAL A 194 -21.45 -13.19 -3.82
CA VAL A 194 -22.91 -13.28 -3.93
C VAL A 194 -23.36 -14.74 -3.94
N ALA A 195 -22.78 -15.53 -4.84
CA ALA A 195 -23.14 -16.95 -4.98
C ALA A 195 -23.02 -17.71 -3.64
N LEU A 196 -21.90 -17.51 -2.92
CA LEU A 196 -21.72 -18.18 -1.61
C LEU A 196 -22.65 -17.62 -0.53
N SER A 197 -23.01 -16.33 -0.57
CA SER A 197 -23.98 -15.75 0.36
C SER A 197 -25.38 -16.29 0.14
N GLU A 198 -25.70 -16.68 -1.08
CA GLU A 198 -26.98 -17.30 -1.47
C GLU A 198 -26.99 -18.82 -1.23
N GLY A 199 -25.89 -19.38 -0.69
CA GLY A 199 -25.80 -20.81 -0.34
C GLY A 199 -25.39 -21.73 -1.47
N ALA A 200 -24.85 -21.20 -2.58
CA ALA A 200 -24.34 -22.00 -3.67
C ALA A 200 -23.15 -22.87 -3.23
N ASP A 201 -23.00 -24.06 -3.86
CA ASP A 201 -21.86 -24.92 -3.62
C ASP A 201 -20.55 -24.23 -3.94
N LYS A 202 -19.62 -24.26 -2.99
CA LYS A 202 -18.38 -23.50 -3.06
C LYS A 202 -17.45 -24.02 -4.15
N LYS A 203 -17.34 -25.34 -4.28
CA LYS A 203 -16.49 -25.97 -5.31
C LYS A 203 -17.01 -25.62 -6.70
N ALA A 204 -18.28 -25.93 -6.97
CA ALA A 204 -18.91 -25.67 -8.26
C ALA A 204 -18.86 -24.18 -8.64
N THR A 205 -19.07 -23.28 -7.66
CA THR A 205 -19.00 -21.84 -7.89
C THR A 205 -17.61 -21.38 -8.35
N PHE A 206 -16.56 -21.81 -7.66
CA PHE A 206 -15.20 -21.41 -8.06
C PHE A 206 -14.76 -22.04 -9.37
N GLU A 207 -15.06 -23.34 -9.60
CA GLU A 207 -14.74 -24.02 -10.86
C GLU A 207 -15.42 -23.32 -12.05
N ARG A 208 -16.72 -23.02 -11.96
CA ARG A 208 -17.46 -22.25 -12.98
C ARG A 208 -16.85 -20.87 -13.24
N LEU A 209 -16.60 -20.08 -12.17
CA LEU A 209 -16.07 -18.72 -12.34
C LEU A 209 -14.64 -18.70 -12.91
N MET A 210 -13.84 -19.73 -12.65
CA MET A 210 -12.52 -19.89 -13.26
C MET A 210 -12.65 -20.27 -14.74
N GLU A 211 -13.50 -21.22 -15.09
CA GLU A 211 -13.77 -21.64 -16.48
C GLU A 211 -14.28 -20.48 -17.32
N GLU A 212 -15.24 -19.69 -16.79
CA GLU A 212 -15.80 -18.51 -17.43
C GLU A 212 -14.85 -17.27 -17.40
N LYS A 213 -13.64 -17.40 -16.81
CA LYS A 213 -12.66 -16.31 -16.64
C LYS A 213 -13.23 -15.08 -15.90
N LYS A 214 -14.22 -15.29 -15.04
CA LYS A 214 -14.85 -14.24 -14.22
C LYS A 214 -14.20 -14.07 -12.84
N LEU A 215 -13.33 -15.00 -12.43
CA LEU A 215 -12.60 -14.89 -11.17
C LEU A 215 -11.34 -14.02 -11.38
N GLY A 216 -11.37 -12.78 -10.86
CA GLY A 216 -10.22 -11.87 -10.97
C GLY A 216 -9.00 -12.35 -10.17
N ALA A 217 -7.80 -11.95 -10.58
CA ALA A 217 -6.52 -12.39 -10.01
C ALA A 217 -6.45 -12.24 -8.48
N LEU A 218 -6.87 -11.08 -7.94
CA LEU A 218 -6.89 -10.86 -6.49
C LEU A 218 -7.89 -11.79 -5.76
N ALA A 219 -9.04 -12.06 -6.37
CA ALA A 219 -10.02 -12.98 -5.81
C ALA A 219 -9.48 -14.43 -5.82
N LEU A 220 -8.83 -14.84 -6.91
CA LEU A 220 -8.14 -16.14 -7.02
C LEU A 220 -7.14 -16.31 -5.87
N LEU A 221 -6.17 -15.40 -5.73
CA LEU A 221 -5.12 -15.49 -4.70
C LEU A 221 -5.69 -15.49 -3.27
N ARG A 222 -6.70 -14.67 -2.98
CA ARG A 222 -7.32 -14.58 -1.65
C ARG A 222 -8.12 -15.81 -1.25
N ASN A 223 -8.64 -16.54 -2.20
CA ASN A 223 -9.53 -17.68 -1.94
C ASN A 223 -8.83 -19.05 -2.06
N LEU A 224 -7.53 -19.13 -2.39
CA LEU A 224 -6.81 -20.38 -2.59
C LEU A 224 -7.00 -21.37 -1.44
N ARG A 225 -6.78 -20.93 -0.18
CA ARG A 225 -7.03 -21.76 1.00
C ARG A 225 -8.45 -22.32 1.03
N GLY A 226 -9.42 -21.45 0.77
CA GLY A 226 -10.83 -21.82 0.81
C GLY A 226 -11.25 -22.71 -0.36
N MET A 227 -10.64 -22.55 -1.52
CA MET A 227 -10.85 -23.39 -2.70
C MET A 227 -10.27 -24.81 -2.49
N LEU A 228 -9.03 -24.89 -2.01
CA LEU A 228 -8.40 -26.16 -1.67
C LEU A 228 -9.18 -26.91 -0.59
N ALA A 229 -9.64 -26.24 0.46
CA ALA A 229 -10.47 -26.84 1.51
C ALA A 229 -11.84 -27.31 1.00
N ALA A 230 -12.39 -26.69 -0.05
CA ALA A 230 -13.63 -27.11 -0.70
C ALA A 230 -13.44 -28.22 -1.77
N GLY A 231 -12.20 -28.68 -1.98
CA GLY A 231 -11.90 -29.70 -2.97
C GLY A 231 -12.00 -29.24 -4.42
N VAL A 232 -11.79 -27.93 -4.68
CA VAL A 232 -11.67 -27.39 -6.04
C VAL A 232 -10.48 -28.05 -6.73
N SER A 233 -10.60 -28.39 -8.02
CA SER A 233 -9.55 -29.03 -8.79
C SER A 233 -8.26 -28.20 -8.75
N GLU A 234 -7.15 -28.83 -8.32
CA GLU A 234 -5.84 -28.20 -8.30
C GLU A 234 -5.37 -27.82 -9.71
N ASP A 235 -5.69 -28.64 -10.71
CA ASP A 235 -5.37 -28.36 -12.11
C ASP A 235 -6.13 -27.13 -12.63
N ALA A 236 -7.40 -26.96 -12.25
CA ALA A 236 -8.18 -25.78 -12.59
C ALA A 236 -7.59 -24.50 -11.94
N ILE A 237 -7.14 -24.62 -10.68
CA ILE A 237 -6.45 -23.52 -9.99
C ILE A 237 -5.14 -23.18 -10.70
N ARG A 238 -4.31 -24.18 -11.02
CA ARG A 238 -3.04 -23.99 -11.74
C ARG A 238 -3.24 -23.35 -13.12
N ALA A 239 -4.24 -23.80 -13.87
CA ALA A 239 -4.59 -23.22 -15.16
C ALA A 239 -5.02 -21.73 -15.01
N SER A 240 -5.79 -21.42 -13.96
CA SER A 240 -6.21 -20.06 -13.67
C SER A 240 -5.05 -19.17 -13.25
N LEU A 241 -4.12 -19.68 -12.43
CA LEU A 241 -2.88 -18.99 -12.08
C LEU A 241 -2.01 -18.75 -13.32
N ALA A 242 -1.92 -19.72 -14.23
CA ALA A 242 -1.16 -19.62 -15.47
C ALA A 242 -1.69 -18.54 -16.43
N SER A 243 -3.00 -18.32 -16.45
CA SER A 243 -3.66 -17.37 -17.36
C SER A 243 -4.05 -16.03 -16.72
N MET A 244 -3.82 -15.85 -15.41
CA MET A 244 -4.25 -14.64 -14.70
C MET A 244 -3.52 -13.39 -15.18
N LYS A 245 -4.27 -12.29 -15.28
CA LYS A 245 -3.70 -10.94 -15.46
C LYS A 245 -3.44 -10.32 -14.09
N ALA A 246 -2.18 -10.21 -13.72
CA ALA A 246 -1.79 -9.79 -12.37
C ALA A 246 -1.23 -8.36 -12.29
N GLU A 247 -1.45 -7.52 -13.31
CA GLU A 247 -0.97 -6.12 -13.43
C GLU A 247 -1.30 -5.22 -12.22
N ARG A 248 -2.28 -5.63 -11.41
CA ARG A 248 -2.74 -4.88 -10.22
C ARG A 248 -2.61 -5.67 -8.92
N VAL A 249 -1.91 -6.78 -8.95
CA VAL A 249 -1.71 -7.62 -7.77
C VAL A 249 -0.37 -7.30 -7.14
N LEU A 250 -0.40 -6.82 -5.90
CA LEU A 250 0.81 -6.56 -5.14
C LEU A 250 1.57 -7.87 -4.88
N PRO A 251 2.89 -7.94 -5.13
CA PRO A 251 3.67 -9.18 -5.00
C PRO A 251 3.60 -9.84 -3.62
N PHE A 252 3.45 -9.09 -2.53
CA PHE A 252 3.24 -9.69 -1.21
C PHE A 252 1.97 -10.55 -1.13
N ARG A 253 1.01 -10.38 -2.06
CA ARG A 253 -0.17 -11.24 -2.16
C ARG A 253 0.18 -12.65 -2.61
N PHE A 254 1.21 -12.81 -3.44
CA PHE A 254 1.70 -14.13 -3.82
C PHE A 254 2.38 -14.83 -2.64
N ILE A 255 3.16 -14.10 -1.83
CA ILE A 255 3.76 -14.65 -0.60
C ILE A 255 2.68 -15.08 0.39
N SER A 256 1.68 -14.22 0.61
CA SER A 256 0.54 -14.58 1.46
C SER A 256 -0.21 -15.80 0.93
N ALA A 257 -0.41 -15.87 -0.38
CA ALA A 257 -1.08 -17.01 -1.03
C ALA A 257 -0.27 -18.31 -0.87
N ALA A 258 1.05 -18.27 -1.09
CA ALA A 258 1.94 -19.40 -0.92
C ALA A 258 1.96 -19.94 0.51
N LYS A 259 1.94 -19.05 1.51
CA LYS A 259 1.86 -19.42 2.93
C LYS A 259 0.64 -20.31 3.22
N TYR A 260 -0.51 -20.02 2.58
CA TYR A 260 -1.75 -20.78 2.77
C TYR A 260 -2.00 -21.90 1.77
N ALA A 261 -1.25 -21.91 0.67
CA ALA A 261 -1.37 -22.91 -0.39
C ALA A 261 0.04 -23.40 -0.84
N PRO A 262 0.83 -24.02 0.06
CA PRO A 262 2.22 -24.40 -0.24
C PRO A 262 2.31 -25.40 -1.41
N ARG A 263 1.28 -26.18 -1.67
CA ARG A 263 1.22 -27.09 -2.84
C ARG A 263 1.22 -26.37 -4.19
N LEU A 264 0.88 -25.09 -4.19
CA LEU A 264 0.80 -24.23 -5.39
C LEU A 264 1.96 -23.23 -5.48
N GLU A 265 2.97 -23.37 -4.62
CA GLU A 265 4.08 -22.41 -4.53
C GLU A 265 4.77 -22.22 -5.88
N ASP A 266 5.04 -23.29 -6.60
CA ASP A 266 5.64 -23.26 -7.94
C ASP A 266 4.79 -22.49 -8.97
N ALA A 267 3.48 -22.72 -8.98
CA ALA A 267 2.55 -22.04 -9.88
C ALA A 267 2.39 -20.55 -9.52
N LEU A 268 2.39 -20.25 -8.22
CA LEU A 268 2.35 -18.88 -7.70
C LEU A 268 3.62 -18.11 -8.04
N GLU A 269 4.78 -18.72 -7.90
CA GLU A 269 6.08 -18.13 -8.26
C GLU A 269 6.16 -17.85 -9.76
N GLN A 270 5.77 -18.79 -10.60
CA GLN A 270 5.71 -18.59 -12.05
C GLN A 270 4.74 -17.48 -12.45
N ALA A 271 3.56 -17.40 -11.81
CA ALA A 271 2.60 -16.32 -12.06
C ALA A 271 3.20 -14.96 -11.69
N MET A 272 3.88 -14.86 -10.57
CA MET A 272 4.56 -13.66 -10.12
C MET A 272 5.69 -13.26 -11.09
N PHE A 273 6.54 -14.19 -11.51
CA PHE A 273 7.63 -13.89 -12.46
C PHE A 273 7.09 -13.40 -13.81
N ARG A 274 5.97 -13.96 -14.30
CA ARG A 274 5.33 -13.41 -15.52
C ARG A 274 4.87 -11.96 -15.35
N CYS A 275 4.36 -11.59 -14.17
CA CYS A 275 3.97 -10.21 -13.88
C CYS A 275 5.16 -9.25 -13.88
N LEU A 276 6.34 -9.74 -13.50
CA LEU A 276 7.58 -8.95 -13.41
C LEU A 276 8.38 -8.95 -14.72
N ALA A 277 8.10 -9.88 -15.65
CA ALA A 277 8.89 -10.04 -16.89
C ALA A 277 8.87 -8.79 -17.79
N GLU A 278 7.74 -8.08 -17.82
CA GLU A 278 7.56 -6.87 -18.62
C GLU A 278 8.07 -5.60 -17.93
N VAL A 279 8.50 -5.71 -16.67
CA VAL A 279 9.00 -4.56 -15.90
C VAL A 279 10.43 -4.26 -16.34
N PRO A 280 10.74 -3.05 -16.85
CA PRO A 280 12.09 -2.68 -17.25
C PRO A 280 13.07 -2.83 -16.08
N LYS A 281 14.28 -3.33 -16.33
CA LYS A 281 15.28 -3.54 -15.29
C LYS A 281 15.98 -2.24 -14.91
N LEU A 282 16.30 -2.09 -13.63
CA LEU A 282 17.23 -1.07 -13.16
C LEU A 282 18.65 -1.43 -13.63
N PRO A 283 19.33 -0.55 -14.38
CA PRO A 283 20.67 -0.84 -14.89
C PRO A 283 21.71 -0.84 -13.76
N GLY A 284 22.87 -1.49 -14.01
CA GLY A 284 24.02 -1.46 -13.11
C GLY A 284 23.92 -2.37 -11.89
N LYS A 285 24.73 -2.07 -10.87
CA LYS A 285 24.96 -2.89 -9.67
C LYS A 285 24.18 -2.35 -8.46
N THR A 286 23.30 -3.13 -7.92
CA THR A 286 22.42 -2.79 -6.79
C THR A 286 22.80 -3.59 -5.54
N ALA A 287 23.04 -2.92 -4.43
CA ALA A 287 23.03 -3.53 -3.10
C ALA A 287 21.63 -3.34 -2.48
N LEU A 288 20.98 -4.43 -2.14
CA LEU A 288 19.67 -4.42 -1.48
C LEU A 288 19.84 -4.84 -0.03
N LEU A 289 19.47 -3.96 0.89
CA LEU A 289 19.66 -4.13 2.33
C LEU A 289 18.32 -4.17 3.04
N ILE A 290 18.01 -5.29 3.70
CA ILE A 290 16.70 -5.57 4.32
C ILE A 290 16.85 -5.56 5.83
N ASP A 291 16.06 -4.72 6.48
CA ASP A 291 15.98 -4.64 7.94
C ASP A 291 15.31 -5.89 8.53
N HIS A 292 16.00 -6.57 9.43
CA HIS A 292 15.53 -7.74 10.16
C HIS A 292 15.49 -7.47 11.67
N SER A 293 15.18 -6.24 12.05
CA SER A 293 14.99 -5.85 13.45
C SER A 293 13.68 -6.37 14.06
N ALA A 294 13.57 -6.28 15.37
CA ALA A 294 12.40 -6.76 16.10
C ALA A 294 11.10 -6.02 15.70
N SER A 295 11.18 -4.72 15.45
CA SER A 295 10.04 -3.90 15.01
C SER A 295 9.48 -4.33 13.66
N MET A 296 10.32 -4.89 12.79
CA MET A 296 9.92 -5.43 11.49
C MET A 296 9.11 -6.73 11.58
N GLN A 297 9.14 -7.43 12.72
CA GLN A 297 8.37 -8.66 12.92
C GLN A 297 6.88 -8.41 13.24
N GLN A 298 6.49 -7.16 13.44
CA GLN A 298 5.09 -6.83 13.68
C GLN A 298 4.24 -7.01 12.41
N ALA A 299 2.98 -7.47 12.60
CA ALA A 299 2.02 -7.59 11.52
C ALA A 299 1.76 -6.24 10.83
N VAL A 300 1.59 -6.24 9.51
CA VAL A 300 1.26 -5.03 8.73
C VAL A 300 -0.14 -4.49 9.03
N SER A 301 -1.00 -5.29 9.62
CA SER A 301 -2.31 -4.89 10.10
C SER A 301 -2.85 -5.90 11.12
N ALA A 302 -3.78 -5.46 11.98
CA ALA A 302 -4.38 -6.28 13.04
C ALA A 302 -5.09 -7.55 12.51
N LYS A 303 -5.45 -7.58 11.22
CA LYS A 303 -6.11 -8.73 10.57
C LYS A 303 -5.18 -9.51 9.64
N SER A 304 -3.88 -9.21 9.65
CA SER A 304 -2.90 -9.81 8.75
C SER A 304 -1.93 -10.69 9.53
N GLU A 305 -1.63 -11.86 8.98
CA GLU A 305 -0.52 -12.70 9.45
C GLU A 305 0.81 -12.33 8.76
N ILE A 306 0.76 -11.37 7.81
CA ILE A 306 1.94 -10.86 7.11
C ILE A 306 2.60 -9.80 7.98
N THR A 307 3.88 -9.95 8.24
CA THR A 307 4.69 -8.97 8.99
C THR A 307 5.23 -7.88 8.06
N ARG A 308 5.74 -6.79 8.63
CA ARG A 308 6.49 -5.77 7.89
C ARG A 308 7.72 -6.36 7.23
N PHE A 309 8.37 -7.30 7.90
CA PHE A 309 9.48 -8.06 7.35
C PHE A 309 9.05 -8.88 6.11
N ASP A 310 7.90 -9.57 6.16
CA ASP A 310 7.35 -10.28 5.01
C ASP A 310 7.11 -9.34 3.82
N ALA A 311 6.61 -8.13 4.10
CA ALA A 311 6.40 -7.10 3.09
C ALA A 311 7.72 -6.57 2.53
N ALA A 312 8.72 -6.36 3.38
CA ALA A 312 10.07 -5.97 2.97
C ALA A 312 10.74 -7.05 2.13
N ALA A 313 10.62 -8.32 2.53
CA ALA A 313 11.14 -9.45 1.77
C ALA A 313 10.45 -9.62 0.41
N ALA A 314 9.13 -9.34 0.34
CA ALA A 314 8.39 -9.31 -0.92
C ALA A 314 8.88 -8.20 -1.86
N LEU A 315 9.08 -7.00 -1.32
CA LEU A 315 9.63 -5.88 -2.07
C LEU A 315 11.06 -6.17 -2.54
N ALA A 316 11.87 -6.78 -1.67
CA ALA A 316 13.23 -7.22 -2.00
C ALA A 316 13.24 -8.24 -3.15
N MET A 317 12.31 -9.16 -3.15
CA MET A 317 12.17 -10.13 -4.23
C MET A 317 11.88 -9.44 -5.58
N ILE A 318 10.99 -8.43 -5.59
CA ILE A 318 10.70 -7.65 -6.79
C ILE A 318 11.94 -6.89 -7.25
N LEU A 319 12.57 -6.16 -6.35
CA LEU A 319 13.77 -5.37 -6.62
C LEU A 319 14.89 -6.25 -7.16
N ARG A 320 15.05 -7.46 -6.59
CA ARG A 320 16.01 -8.46 -7.08
C ARG A 320 15.71 -8.89 -8.52
N GLU A 321 14.44 -9.12 -8.86
CA GLU A 321 14.04 -9.56 -10.21
C GLU A 321 14.08 -8.43 -11.24
N THR A 322 13.95 -7.20 -10.80
CA THR A 322 13.91 -6.00 -11.66
C THR A 322 15.26 -5.23 -11.69
N ALA A 323 16.29 -5.64 -10.97
CA ALA A 323 17.63 -5.11 -11.08
C ALA A 323 18.47 -5.99 -12.02
N GLU A 324 19.38 -5.38 -12.78
CA GLU A 324 20.28 -6.09 -13.69
C GLU A 324 21.26 -6.98 -12.91
N ARG A 325 21.94 -6.41 -11.93
CA ARG A 325 22.83 -7.09 -11.00
C ARG A 325 22.49 -6.69 -9.58
N CYS A 326 22.15 -7.66 -8.72
CA CYS A 326 21.71 -7.39 -7.37
C CYS A 326 22.34 -8.37 -6.37
N ARG A 327 22.98 -7.82 -5.34
CA ARG A 327 23.38 -8.54 -4.13
C ARG A 327 22.41 -8.16 -3.01
N VAL A 328 21.97 -9.15 -2.25
CA VAL A 328 20.98 -8.99 -1.19
C VAL A 328 21.62 -9.23 0.16
N PHE A 329 21.36 -8.33 1.09
CA PHE A 329 21.86 -8.37 2.45
C PHE A 329 20.71 -8.19 3.44
N THR A 330 20.83 -8.80 4.62
CA THR A 330 19.97 -8.49 5.77
C THR A 330 20.82 -7.89 6.88
N PHE A 331 20.19 -7.07 7.70
CA PHE A 331 20.84 -6.50 8.87
C PHE A 331 19.91 -6.39 10.07
N SER A 332 20.50 -6.48 11.25
CA SER A 332 19.98 -6.09 12.54
C SER A 332 21.15 -5.53 13.37
N ASP A 333 21.65 -6.23 14.38
CA ASP A 333 22.92 -5.93 15.07
C ASP A 333 24.17 -6.23 14.23
N ARG A 334 24.03 -7.02 13.20
CA ARG A 334 25.06 -7.36 12.21
C ARG A 334 24.44 -7.45 10.82
N MET A 335 25.29 -7.31 9.82
CA MET A 335 24.93 -7.50 8.42
C MET A 335 25.39 -8.86 7.91
N VAL A 336 24.55 -9.53 7.14
CA VAL A 336 24.86 -10.81 6.49
C VAL A 336 24.40 -10.78 5.05
N GLU A 337 25.25 -11.28 4.13
CA GLU A 337 24.85 -11.46 2.74
C GLU A 337 23.95 -12.68 2.60
N VAL A 338 22.84 -12.50 1.90
CA VAL A 338 21.88 -13.56 1.62
C VAL A 338 22.39 -14.37 0.42
N PRO A 339 22.34 -15.71 0.48
CA PRO A 339 22.69 -16.54 -0.68
C PRO A 339 21.92 -16.12 -1.94
N PRO A 340 22.51 -16.21 -3.13
CA PRO A 340 21.92 -15.73 -4.38
C PRO A 340 20.73 -16.61 -4.80
N ARG A 341 19.58 -16.41 -4.16
CA ARG A 341 18.31 -17.06 -4.44
C ARG A 341 17.37 -16.12 -5.21
N ARG A 342 16.30 -16.68 -5.74
CA ARG A 342 15.25 -15.97 -6.47
C ARG A 342 13.87 -16.38 -5.91
N GLY A 343 12.87 -15.58 -6.20
CA GLY A 343 11.48 -15.89 -5.86
C GLY A 343 11.27 -16.15 -4.36
N PHE A 344 10.46 -17.16 -4.04
CA PHE A 344 10.16 -17.52 -2.65
C PHE A 344 11.36 -18.11 -1.90
N ALA A 345 12.29 -18.75 -2.62
CA ALA A 345 13.53 -19.21 -2.02
C ALA A 345 14.42 -18.05 -1.52
N LEU A 346 14.33 -16.85 -2.14
CA LEU A 346 14.97 -15.64 -1.60
C LEU A 346 14.31 -15.20 -0.30
N VAL A 347 12.97 -15.16 -0.25
CA VAL A 347 12.22 -14.78 0.97
C VAL A 347 12.58 -15.67 2.14
N GLN A 348 12.68 -16.98 1.90
CA GLN A 348 13.10 -17.94 2.92
C GLN A 348 14.55 -17.70 3.36
N ALA A 349 15.48 -17.55 2.41
CA ALA A 349 16.88 -17.30 2.71
C ALA A 349 17.07 -16.01 3.54
N VAL A 350 16.32 -14.94 3.22
CA VAL A 350 16.35 -13.68 3.99
C VAL A 350 15.91 -13.90 5.44
N ARG A 351 14.91 -14.76 5.69
CA ARG A 351 14.42 -15.07 7.05
C ARG A 351 15.41 -15.89 7.88
N GLU A 352 16.18 -16.77 7.24
CA GLU A 352 17.03 -17.74 7.92
C GLU A 352 18.43 -17.21 8.28
N VAL A 353 18.84 -16.08 7.69
CA VAL A 353 20.24 -15.62 7.78
C VAL A 353 20.60 -15.06 9.15
N ILE A 354 19.71 -14.29 9.80
CA ILE A 354 19.94 -13.70 11.14
C ILE A 354 18.66 -13.72 11.97
N ASN A 355 18.83 -13.65 13.29
CA ASN A 355 17.69 -13.47 14.19
C ASN A 355 17.35 -11.98 14.33
N PRO A 356 16.08 -11.62 14.54
CA PRO A 356 15.68 -10.26 14.85
C PRO A 356 16.38 -9.74 16.11
N ALA A 357 17.02 -8.57 16.02
CA ALA A 357 17.77 -7.96 17.11
C ALA A 357 17.73 -6.42 16.97
N TYR A 358 18.69 -5.75 17.56
CA TYR A 358 18.91 -4.32 17.51
C TYR A 358 19.24 -3.83 16.09
N THR A 359 18.95 -2.58 15.77
CA THR A 359 19.10 -2.07 14.41
C THR A 359 20.35 -1.20 14.26
N LEU A 360 21.33 -1.65 13.46
CA LEU A 360 22.59 -0.94 13.17
C LEU A 360 22.73 -0.70 11.65
N LEU A 361 21.94 0.21 11.09
CA LEU A 361 21.96 0.51 9.67
C LEU A 361 23.27 1.17 9.21
N GLY A 362 23.83 2.08 10.04
CA GLY A 362 25.07 2.77 9.71
C GLY A 362 26.25 1.83 9.60
N ALA A 363 26.36 0.86 10.52
CA ALA A 363 27.37 -0.19 10.46
C ALA A 363 27.17 -1.08 9.21
N ALA A 364 25.92 -1.44 8.91
CA ALA A 364 25.60 -2.27 7.74
C ALA A 364 25.96 -1.58 6.42
N VAL A 365 25.62 -0.30 6.25
CA VAL A 365 25.98 0.46 5.04
C VAL A 365 27.49 0.59 4.87
N LYS A 366 28.24 0.87 5.94
CA LYS A 366 29.71 0.91 5.89
C LYS A 366 30.26 -0.44 5.42
N LYS A 367 29.72 -1.53 5.94
CA LYS A 367 30.16 -2.88 5.57
C LYS A 367 29.89 -3.21 4.10
N ILE A 368 28.76 -2.73 3.53
CA ILE A 368 28.48 -2.87 2.10
C ILE A 368 29.58 -2.20 1.27
N TYR A 369 29.97 -0.98 1.59
CA TYR A 369 31.02 -0.27 0.85
C TYR A 369 32.39 -0.94 0.95
N GLU A 370 32.66 -1.69 2.02
CA GLU A 370 33.90 -2.50 2.12
C GLU A 370 33.86 -3.72 1.20
N ILE A 371 32.72 -4.43 1.09
CA ILE A 371 32.64 -5.72 0.39
C ILE A 371 32.04 -5.64 -1.02
N TYR A 372 31.43 -4.49 -1.35
CA TYR A 372 30.83 -4.22 -2.65
C TYR A 372 31.03 -2.73 -3.04
N PRO A 373 32.31 -2.25 -3.09
CA PRO A 373 32.61 -0.83 -3.33
C PRO A 373 32.14 -0.32 -4.68
N GLU A 374 31.97 -1.21 -5.64
CA GLU A 374 31.55 -0.89 -7.00
C GLU A 374 30.02 -0.88 -7.19
N CYS A 375 29.22 -0.89 -6.12
CA CYS A 375 27.77 -0.78 -6.27
C CYS A 375 27.37 0.64 -6.70
N ASP A 376 26.51 0.72 -7.73
CA ASP A 376 26.02 2.00 -8.24
C ASP A 376 24.94 2.58 -7.32
N ARG A 377 24.19 1.71 -6.64
CA ARG A 377 23.13 2.11 -5.70
C ARG A 377 22.97 1.18 -4.52
N ILE A 378 22.50 1.74 -3.41
CA ILE A 378 22.00 1.00 -2.24
C ILE A 378 20.51 1.28 -2.08
N LEU A 379 19.70 0.22 -2.02
CA LEU A 379 18.29 0.26 -1.66
C LEU A 379 18.12 -0.36 -0.27
N VAL A 380 17.67 0.43 0.70
CA VAL A 380 17.42 -0.03 2.07
C VAL A 380 15.93 -0.13 2.31
N VAL A 381 15.45 -1.26 2.82
CA VAL A 381 14.04 -1.43 3.26
C VAL A 381 14.04 -1.55 4.78
N THR A 382 13.48 -0.56 5.47
CA THR A 382 13.53 -0.42 6.94
C THR A 382 12.36 0.42 7.46
N ASP A 383 12.08 0.38 8.74
CA ASP A 383 11.20 1.33 9.42
C ASP A 383 11.94 2.59 9.91
N GLU A 384 13.22 2.71 9.58
CA GLU A 384 14.12 3.80 9.93
C GLU A 384 14.37 4.03 11.44
N GLN A 385 14.05 3.07 12.27
CA GLN A 385 14.28 3.15 13.72
C GLN A 385 15.61 2.46 14.07
N SER A 386 16.73 3.03 13.67
CA SER A 386 18.07 2.50 13.93
C SER A 386 18.75 3.22 15.11
N ALA A 387 19.66 2.51 15.76
CA ALA A 387 20.49 3.04 16.86
C ALA A 387 21.69 3.84 16.35
N ASP A 388 22.06 3.69 15.07
CA ASP A 388 23.14 4.43 14.44
C ASP A 388 22.69 5.08 13.13
N ARG A 389 23.49 6.01 12.65
CA ARG A 389 23.21 6.80 11.45
C ARG A 389 23.99 6.29 10.26
N PRO A 390 23.34 6.07 9.08
CA PRO A 390 24.06 5.68 7.88
C PRO A 390 24.98 6.82 7.41
N PRO A 391 26.16 6.50 6.86
CA PRO A 391 27.00 7.47 6.16
C PRO A 391 26.29 8.00 4.92
N HIS A 392 26.82 9.05 4.31
CA HIS A 392 26.35 9.50 3.01
C HIS A 392 26.53 8.39 1.98
N PRO A 393 25.57 8.21 1.05
CA PRO A 393 25.75 7.22 -0.01
C PRO A 393 26.92 7.61 -0.91
N GLN A 394 27.69 6.61 -1.36
CA GLN A 394 28.81 6.83 -2.29
C GLN A 394 28.33 6.91 -3.76
N GLY A 395 27.19 6.33 -4.04
CA GLY A 395 26.43 6.46 -5.27
C GLY A 395 24.99 6.83 -4.96
N LEU A 396 24.01 6.27 -5.65
CA LEU A 396 22.60 6.49 -5.36
C LEU A 396 22.20 5.75 -4.08
N GLY A 397 21.54 6.45 -3.18
CA GLY A 397 21.07 5.88 -1.90
C GLY A 397 19.57 6.09 -1.69
N TYR A 398 18.84 5.00 -1.55
CA TYR A 398 17.39 5.01 -1.32
C TYR A 398 17.06 4.36 0.01
N ILE A 399 16.18 4.99 0.78
CA ILE A 399 15.58 4.38 1.96
C ILE A 399 14.07 4.25 1.74
N ILE A 400 13.63 3.01 1.71
CA ILE A 400 12.23 2.65 1.58
C ILE A 400 11.69 2.43 2.98
N ASN A 401 10.95 3.43 3.47
CA ASN A 401 10.39 3.43 4.81
C ASN A 401 9.07 2.66 4.85
N VAL A 402 9.04 1.59 5.61
CA VAL A 402 7.84 0.75 5.80
C VAL A 402 7.20 0.93 7.18
N GLY A 403 7.74 1.81 8.03
CA GLY A 403 7.28 2.05 9.40
C GLY A 403 6.38 3.27 9.58
N GLY A 404 6.66 4.36 8.88
CA GLY A 404 5.89 5.61 8.95
C GLY A 404 5.96 6.35 10.28
N TYR A 405 7.01 6.11 11.08
CA TYR A 405 7.19 6.81 12.35
C TYR A 405 7.56 8.29 12.16
N GLN A 406 7.30 9.09 13.19
CA GLN A 406 7.52 10.54 13.19
C GLN A 406 8.96 10.91 12.81
N ASN A 407 9.93 10.16 13.34
CA ASN A 407 11.35 10.39 13.14
C ASN A 407 12.00 9.23 12.37
N GLY A 408 13.09 9.51 11.69
CA GLY A 408 13.89 8.52 10.99
C GLY A 408 15.30 9.03 10.75
N ILE A 409 16.16 8.19 10.21
CA ILE A 409 17.60 8.44 10.05
C ILE A 409 18.02 8.84 8.64
N ALA A 410 17.15 8.70 7.65
CA ALA A 410 17.45 8.91 6.25
C ALA A 410 17.23 10.35 5.83
N TYR A 411 18.21 11.17 6.03
CA TYR A 411 18.15 12.59 5.66
C TYR A 411 19.42 13.03 4.93
N GLY A 412 19.30 14.12 4.21
CA GLY A 412 20.37 14.65 3.37
C GLY A 412 20.38 13.98 2.00
N PRO A 413 21.49 13.37 1.57
CA PRO A 413 21.60 12.80 0.23
C PRO A 413 20.89 11.46 0.01
N TRP A 414 20.31 10.86 1.07
CA TRP A 414 19.47 9.69 0.94
C TRP A 414 18.08 10.08 0.41
N ILE A 415 17.65 9.40 -0.65
CA ILE A 415 16.31 9.57 -1.23
C ILE A 415 15.34 8.70 -0.43
N SER A 416 14.41 9.35 0.28
CA SER A 416 13.39 8.64 1.07
C SER A 416 12.16 8.33 0.23
N ILE A 417 11.73 7.07 0.26
CA ILE A 417 10.48 6.59 -0.34
C ILE A 417 9.63 6.04 0.80
N ASP A 418 8.42 6.57 0.96
CA ASP A 418 7.53 6.14 2.03
C ASP A 418 6.51 5.14 1.53
N GLY A 419 6.36 4.02 2.25
CA GLY A 419 5.44 2.93 1.94
C GLY A 419 6.07 1.83 1.09
N TRP A 420 5.28 0.80 0.81
CA TRP A 420 5.71 -0.46 0.19
C TRP A 420 4.69 -0.91 -0.87
N SER A 421 4.93 -0.50 -2.09
CA SER A 421 4.18 -0.91 -3.28
C SER A 421 5.12 -1.03 -4.48
N GLU A 422 4.61 -1.58 -5.60
CA GLU A 422 5.36 -1.63 -6.86
C GLU A 422 5.76 -0.23 -7.37
N ALA A 423 5.02 0.81 -6.96
CA ALA A 423 5.35 2.19 -7.28
C ALA A 423 6.74 2.63 -6.78
N VAL A 424 7.35 1.91 -5.83
CA VAL A 424 8.73 2.12 -5.41
C VAL A 424 9.69 1.98 -6.58
N LEU A 425 9.50 0.98 -7.45
CA LEU A 425 10.33 0.77 -8.63
C LEU A 425 10.23 1.92 -9.64
N ASP A 426 9.00 2.34 -9.92
CA ASP A 426 8.76 3.45 -10.84
C ASP A 426 9.37 4.75 -10.30
N TRP A 427 9.32 4.92 -8.99
CA TRP A 427 9.91 6.07 -8.32
C TRP A 427 11.44 6.07 -8.39
N VAL A 428 12.08 4.93 -8.12
CA VAL A 428 13.54 4.78 -8.25
C VAL A 428 13.99 5.10 -9.67
N ARG A 429 13.31 4.55 -10.69
CA ARG A 429 13.61 4.83 -12.11
C ARG A 429 13.46 6.32 -12.44
N ALA A 430 12.32 6.91 -12.09
CA ALA A 430 12.07 8.32 -12.37
C ALA A 430 13.10 9.24 -11.70
N SER A 431 13.58 8.87 -10.51
CA SER A 431 14.65 9.61 -9.82
C SER A 431 15.99 9.50 -10.57
N GLU A 432 16.34 8.31 -11.06
CA GLU A 432 17.61 8.08 -11.79
C GLU A 432 17.60 8.72 -13.19
N GLU A 433 16.47 8.69 -13.88
CA GLU A 433 16.29 9.38 -15.16
C GLU A 433 16.42 10.90 -15.01
N ALA A 434 15.91 11.46 -13.91
CA ALA A 434 16.01 12.90 -13.63
C ALA A 434 17.45 13.35 -13.28
N GLU A 435 18.26 12.47 -12.67
CA GLU A 435 19.68 12.77 -12.37
C GLU A 435 20.61 12.58 -13.58
N SER A 436 20.16 11.86 -14.61
CA SER A 436 20.91 11.60 -15.83
C SER A 436 20.73 12.68 -16.91
N GLN A 437 19.81 13.61 -16.71
CA GLN A 437 19.54 14.79 -17.56
C GLN A 437 20.20 16.06 -17.02
#